data_f874a73d4a23b2b31177dcca618a2f7e
#
_entry.id   f874a73d4a23b2b31177dcca618a2f7e
#
_cell.length_a   1.000
_cell.length_b   1.000
_cell.length_c   1.000
_cell.angle_alpha   90.00
_cell.angle_beta   90.00
_cell.angle_gamma   90.00
#
_symmetry.space_group_name_H-M   'P 1'
#
loop_
_entity.id
_entity.type
_entity.pdbx_description
1 polymer ?
#
loop_
_entity_poly.entity_id
_entity_poly.type
_entity_poly.pdbx_seq_one_letter_code
_entity_poly.pdbx_strand_id
1 'polypeptide(L)'
;MFTDETAFDLFRNRVRRWHKSGTKPICRLPKSRQKVMAWGGISEKSKTPLFCFTNIIDGPFYVGILRDQLLPAARKMYGSDWQLQQDNDPKHTSRVAKAFIAENRINAVDWPSNSLNLNPIENMWYLVKNNVEKRMPKDTTELSRFMVEEWEPISQEVVNNLIESMSRRCDLVLKQNGDRIFY
;
A
#
# COMPACT_ATOMS: atom_id res chain seq x y z
N MET A 1 -4.22 12.30 3.93
CA MET A 1 -3.21 11.45 3.27
C MET A 1 -3.49 10.01 3.64
N PHE A 2 -3.72 9.15 2.67
CA PHE A 2 -3.95 7.71 2.84
C PHE A 2 -2.61 7.00 2.75
N THR A 3 -2.32 6.14 3.73
CA THR A 3 -1.05 5.39 3.79
C THR A 3 -1.32 3.91 4.03
N ASP A 4 -0.43 3.07 3.55
CA ASP A 4 -0.54 1.62 3.72
C ASP A 4 0.79 0.91 3.44
N GLU A 5 0.89 -0.34 3.91
CA GLU A 5 1.98 -1.27 3.58
C GLU A 5 1.47 -2.51 2.87
N THR A 6 2.24 -2.97 1.91
CA THR A 6 1.90 -4.20 1.21
C THR A 6 3.13 -5.06 0.91
N ALA A 7 2.92 -6.37 0.79
CA ALA A 7 3.95 -7.30 0.38
C ALA A 7 3.90 -7.56 -1.13
N PHE A 8 5.07 -7.60 -1.74
CA PHE A 8 5.27 -8.08 -3.11
C PHE A 8 6.05 -9.39 -3.05
N ASP A 9 5.44 -10.47 -3.51
CA ASP A 9 6.10 -11.77 -3.62
C ASP A 9 6.92 -11.84 -4.90
N LEU A 10 8.17 -12.29 -4.81
CA LEU A 10 9.04 -12.46 -5.98
C LEU A 10 8.46 -13.48 -6.99
N PHE A 11 7.78 -14.51 -6.47
CA PHE A 11 7.13 -15.53 -7.28
C PHE A 11 5.67 -15.69 -6.87
N ARG A 12 4.75 -15.19 -7.69
CA ARG A 12 3.32 -15.45 -7.48
C ARG A 12 2.91 -16.79 -8.07
N ASN A 13 2.19 -17.59 -7.28
CA ASN A 13 1.63 -18.90 -7.68
C ASN A 13 0.54 -18.81 -8.76
N ARG A 14 0.20 -17.62 -9.27
CA ARG A 14 -1.00 -17.40 -10.10
C ARG A 14 -0.72 -17.00 -11.55
N VAL A 15 0.41 -17.38 -12.11
CA VAL A 15 0.62 -17.20 -13.55
C VAL A 15 -0.27 -18.20 -14.29
N ARG A 16 -1.40 -17.74 -14.83
CA ARG A 16 -2.18 -18.52 -15.79
C ARG A 16 -1.32 -18.70 -17.05
N ARG A 17 -0.92 -19.91 -17.31
CA ARG A 17 -0.18 -20.27 -18.54
C ARG A 17 -1.07 -21.15 -19.40
N TRP A 18 -1.05 -20.86 -20.69
CA TRP A 18 -1.68 -21.75 -21.66
C TRP A 18 -0.84 -23.01 -21.80
N HIS A 19 -1.48 -24.18 -21.71
CA HIS A 19 -0.85 -25.48 -21.86
C HIS A 19 -1.53 -26.25 -22.94
N LYS A 20 -0.77 -27.10 -23.64
CA LYS A 20 -1.35 -28.09 -24.53
C LYS A 20 -2.23 -29.04 -23.70
N SER A 21 -3.42 -29.33 -24.20
CA SER A 21 -4.33 -30.28 -23.52
C SER A 21 -3.61 -31.58 -23.18
N GLY A 22 -3.75 -32.06 -21.95
CA GLY A 22 -3.09 -33.28 -21.46
C GLY A 22 -1.69 -33.09 -20.85
N THR A 23 -1.10 -31.87 -20.89
CA THR A 23 0.19 -31.59 -20.24
C THR A 23 0.00 -30.77 -18.96
N LYS A 24 0.56 -31.24 -17.84
CA LYS A 24 0.67 -30.42 -16.61
C LYS A 24 2.11 -29.90 -16.50
N PRO A 25 2.35 -28.59 -16.55
CA PRO A 25 3.68 -28.08 -16.37
C PRO A 25 4.10 -28.28 -14.91
N ILE A 26 5.29 -28.83 -14.72
CA ILE A 26 5.92 -28.90 -13.40
C ILE A 26 6.49 -27.50 -13.10
N CYS A 27 5.75 -26.71 -12.35
CA CYS A 27 6.25 -25.43 -11.85
C CYS A 27 6.98 -25.69 -10.54
N ARG A 28 8.33 -25.76 -10.56
CA ARG A 28 9.14 -25.82 -9.34
C ARG A 28 9.22 -24.42 -8.75
N LEU A 29 8.44 -24.17 -7.70
CA LEU A 29 8.55 -22.95 -6.92
C LEU A 29 9.65 -23.08 -5.88
N PRO A 30 10.41 -22.01 -5.60
CA PRO A 30 11.37 -22.03 -4.50
C PRO A 30 10.68 -22.35 -3.17
N LYS A 31 11.33 -23.11 -2.30
CA LYS A 31 10.81 -23.46 -0.96
C LYS A 31 10.57 -22.24 -0.07
N SER A 32 11.35 -21.17 -0.22
CA SER A 32 11.20 -19.92 0.52
C SER A 32 10.59 -18.85 -0.41
N ARG A 33 9.46 -18.28 0.00
CA ARG A 33 8.88 -17.12 -0.67
C ARG A 33 9.69 -15.90 -0.29
N GLN A 34 10.53 -15.42 -1.20
CA GLN A 34 11.17 -14.13 -1.05
C GLN A 34 10.12 -13.05 -1.32
N LYS A 35 10.06 -12.07 -0.44
CA LYS A 35 9.14 -10.93 -0.55
C LYS A 35 9.86 -9.63 -0.23
N VAL A 36 9.40 -8.56 -0.84
CA VAL A 36 9.77 -7.19 -0.50
C VAL A 36 8.51 -6.49 -0.01
N MET A 37 8.64 -5.79 1.10
CA MET A 37 7.59 -4.93 1.62
C MET A 37 7.71 -3.55 0.98
N ALA A 38 6.58 -2.91 0.77
CA ALA A 38 6.51 -1.51 0.36
C ALA A 38 5.61 -0.74 1.31
N TRP A 39 5.99 0.48 1.60
CA TRP A 39 5.15 1.49 2.20
C TRP A 39 4.99 2.66 1.22
N GLY A 40 3.80 3.24 1.17
CA GLY A 40 3.50 4.40 0.37
C GLY A 40 2.36 5.23 0.94
N GLY A 41 2.25 6.45 0.45
CA GLY A 41 1.16 7.37 0.79
C GLY A 41 0.67 8.12 -0.45
N ILE A 42 -0.63 8.37 -0.50
CA ILE A 42 -1.28 9.14 -1.57
C ILE A 42 -2.14 10.25 -0.99
N SER A 43 -2.23 11.34 -1.74
CA SER A 43 -3.03 12.49 -1.39
C SER A 43 -3.45 13.25 -2.65
N GLU A 44 -4.37 14.19 -2.53
CA GLU A 44 -4.82 15.04 -3.64
C GLU A 44 -3.70 15.86 -4.28
N LYS A 45 -2.67 16.23 -3.52
CA LYS A 45 -1.56 17.05 -4.03
C LYS A 45 -0.44 16.21 -4.64
N SER A 46 -0.14 15.07 -4.06
CA SER A 46 0.95 14.21 -4.53
C SER A 46 0.89 12.84 -3.86
N LYS A 47 1.74 11.93 -4.33
CA LYS A 47 2.09 10.67 -3.66
C LYS A 47 3.49 10.75 -3.06
N THR A 48 3.76 9.94 -2.04
CA THR A 48 5.12 9.80 -1.49
C THR A 48 5.99 9.01 -2.46
N PRO A 49 7.32 9.14 -2.39
CA PRO A 49 8.20 8.10 -2.91
C PRO A 49 7.83 6.73 -2.33
N LEU A 50 8.02 5.68 -3.10
CA LEU A 50 7.79 4.32 -2.61
C LEU A 50 8.97 3.89 -1.73
N PHE A 51 8.70 3.50 -0.49
CA PHE A 51 9.70 2.98 0.43
C PHE A 51 9.68 1.46 0.45
N CYS A 52 10.73 0.82 -0.10
CA CYS A 52 10.86 -0.63 -0.17
C CYS A 52 11.80 -1.15 0.93
N PHE A 53 11.45 -2.27 1.58
CA PHE A 53 12.25 -2.87 2.65
C PHE A 53 11.96 -4.37 2.78
N THR A 54 12.83 -5.10 3.51
CA THR A 54 12.71 -6.54 3.75
C THR A 54 12.51 -6.89 5.23
N ASN A 55 12.57 -5.88 6.09
CA ASN A 55 12.43 -6.04 7.53
C ASN A 55 10.99 -6.38 7.94
N ILE A 56 10.84 -6.98 9.11
CA ILE A 56 9.55 -7.10 9.77
C ILE A 56 9.14 -5.73 10.29
N ILE A 57 7.90 -5.35 10.06
CA ILE A 57 7.36 -4.08 10.56
C ILE A 57 6.81 -4.32 11.96
N ASP A 58 7.51 -3.79 12.94
CA ASP A 58 7.04 -3.62 14.30
C ASP A 58 6.72 -2.14 14.59
N GLY A 59 6.29 -1.83 15.82
CA GLY A 59 5.98 -0.45 16.21
C GLY A 59 7.15 0.52 16.06
N PRO A 60 8.38 0.22 16.55
CA PRO A 60 9.57 1.06 16.35
C PRO A 60 9.92 1.28 14.88
N PHE A 61 9.89 0.24 14.05
CA PHE A 61 10.17 0.36 12.62
C PHE A 61 9.11 1.26 11.93
N TYR A 62 7.84 1.08 12.29
CA TYR A 62 6.77 1.93 11.78
C TYR A 62 6.98 3.41 12.15
N VAL A 63 7.37 3.71 13.39
CA VAL A 63 7.75 5.07 13.80
C VAL A 63 8.88 5.64 12.92
N GLY A 64 9.86 4.79 12.56
CA GLY A 64 10.90 5.18 11.59
C GLY A 64 10.32 5.59 10.23
N ILE A 65 9.35 4.84 9.71
CA ILE A 65 8.64 5.19 8.46
C ILE A 65 7.91 6.53 8.60
N LEU A 66 7.16 6.72 9.70
CA LEU A 66 6.45 7.98 9.94
C LEU A 66 7.41 9.18 10.01
N ARG A 67 8.55 9.03 10.70
CA ARG A 67 9.55 10.08 10.87
C ARG A 67 10.27 10.42 9.57
N ASP A 68 10.73 9.39 8.84
CA ASP A 68 11.70 9.55 7.75
C ASP A 68 11.03 9.64 6.37
N GLN A 69 9.82 9.09 6.22
CA GLN A 69 9.09 9.08 4.95
C GLN A 69 7.85 9.97 4.98
N LEU A 70 6.94 9.74 5.96
CA LEU A 70 5.66 10.43 5.99
C LEU A 70 5.79 11.92 6.32
N LEU A 71 6.41 12.26 7.47
CA LEU A 71 6.45 13.64 7.96
C LEU A 71 7.12 14.61 6.98
N PRO A 72 8.28 14.29 6.37
CA PRO A 72 8.89 15.18 5.39
C PRO A 72 8.00 15.40 4.16
N ALA A 73 7.38 14.34 3.66
CA ALA A 73 6.49 14.41 2.50
C ALA A 73 5.23 15.24 2.82
N ALA A 74 4.54 14.94 3.92
CA ALA A 74 3.33 15.63 4.33
C ALA A 74 3.59 17.12 4.61
N ARG A 75 4.66 17.46 5.32
CA ARG A 75 5.04 18.85 5.59
C ARG A 75 5.35 19.63 4.31
N LYS A 76 6.02 19.01 3.35
CA LYS A 76 6.30 19.62 2.04
C LYS A 76 5.02 19.90 1.25
N MET A 77 4.03 19.01 1.32
CA MET A 77 2.77 19.12 0.56
C MET A 77 1.76 20.08 1.21
N TYR A 78 1.64 20.03 2.53
CA TYR A 78 0.50 20.61 3.27
C TYR A 78 0.91 21.50 4.44
N GLY A 79 2.21 21.55 4.82
CA GLY A 79 2.62 22.20 6.06
C GLY A 79 2.09 21.44 7.27
N SER A 80 1.22 22.06 8.06
CA SER A 80 0.59 21.45 9.23
C SER A 80 -0.87 21.03 9.02
N ASP A 81 -1.47 21.39 7.88
CA ASP A 81 -2.91 21.17 7.62
C ASP A 81 -3.14 19.89 6.81
N TRP A 82 -3.07 18.75 7.50
CA TRP A 82 -3.32 17.44 6.90
C TRP A 82 -3.74 16.41 7.93
N GLN A 83 -4.34 15.34 7.44
CA GLN A 83 -4.75 14.20 8.26
C GLN A 83 -4.09 12.92 7.75
N LEU A 84 -3.72 12.04 8.69
CA LEU A 84 -3.22 10.70 8.42
C LEU A 84 -4.36 9.70 8.46
N GLN A 85 -4.58 8.98 7.37
CA GLN A 85 -5.39 7.78 7.38
C GLN A 85 -4.46 6.56 7.32
N GLN A 86 -4.61 5.67 8.26
CA GLN A 86 -3.95 4.37 8.37
C GLN A 86 -4.95 3.35 8.90
N ASP A 87 -4.68 2.06 8.76
CA ASP A 87 -5.50 1.02 9.36
C ASP A 87 -5.21 0.81 10.86
N ASN A 88 -5.96 -0.09 11.50
CA ASN A 88 -5.82 -0.43 12.91
C ASN A 88 -4.89 -1.62 13.16
N ASP A 89 -3.88 -1.85 12.30
CA ASP A 89 -2.88 -2.89 12.54
C ASP A 89 -2.19 -2.69 13.90
N PRO A 90 -1.85 -3.74 14.66
CA PRO A 90 -1.17 -3.65 15.94
C PRO A 90 0.09 -2.78 15.95
N LYS A 91 0.84 -2.71 14.86
CA LYS A 91 2.02 -1.83 14.75
C LYS A 91 1.63 -0.35 14.78
N HIS A 92 0.51 0.03 14.11
CA HIS A 92 0.00 1.40 14.06
C HIS A 92 -0.62 1.84 15.40
N THR A 93 -1.25 0.91 16.10
CA THR A 93 -1.89 1.15 17.39
C THR A 93 -0.97 0.92 18.59
N SER A 94 0.30 0.56 18.36
CA SER A 94 1.30 0.35 19.38
C SER A 94 1.54 1.61 20.23
N ARG A 95 1.98 1.43 21.49
CA ARG A 95 2.27 2.55 22.40
C ARG A 95 3.28 3.53 21.80
N VAL A 96 4.33 3.02 21.14
CA VAL A 96 5.38 3.87 20.55
C VAL A 96 4.85 4.67 19.34
N ALA A 97 4.01 4.08 18.51
CA ALA A 97 3.41 4.77 17.36
C ALA A 97 2.43 5.86 17.84
N LYS A 98 1.56 5.55 18.81
CA LYS A 98 0.63 6.53 19.39
C LYS A 98 1.36 7.70 20.07
N ALA A 99 2.44 7.42 20.80
CA ALA A 99 3.27 8.46 21.42
C ALA A 99 3.88 9.37 20.34
N PHE A 100 4.48 8.80 19.29
CA PHE A 100 5.08 9.55 18.20
C PHE A 100 4.05 10.43 17.45
N ILE A 101 2.86 9.88 17.17
CA ILE A 101 1.75 10.62 16.54
C ILE A 101 1.35 11.83 17.40
N ALA A 102 1.19 11.63 18.71
CA ALA A 102 0.83 12.70 19.63
C ALA A 102 1.93 13.77 19.76
N GLU A 103 3.19 13.36 19.94
CA GLU A 103 4.34 14.28 20.07
C GLU A 103 4.51 15.15 18.83
N ASN A 104 4.29 14.60 17.64
CA ASN A 104 4.40 15.33 16.38
C ASN A 104 3.09 16.02 15.96
N ARG A 105 2.04 15.97 16.78
CA ARG A 105 0.73 16.56 16.52
C ARG A 105 0.12 16.12 15.19
N ILE A 106 0.33 14.85 14.83
CA ILE A 106 -0.25 14.28 13.62
C ILE A 106 -1.74 14.05 13.90
N ASN A 107 -2.60 14.62 13.05
CA ASN A 107 -4.04 14.39 13.10
C ASN A 107 -4.38 13.05 12.43
N ALA A 108 -4.35 11.95 13.19
CA ALA A 108 -4.71 10.63 12.69
C ALA A 108 -6.23 10.44 12.76
N VAL A 109 -6.82 10.03 11.66
CA VAL A 109 -8.27 9.77 11.56
C VAL A 109 -8.58 8.44 12.26
N ASP A 110 -9.64 8.42 13.08
CA ASP A 110 -10.18 7.18 13.61
C ASP A 110 -10.86 6.41 12.46
N TRP A 111 -10.30 5.26 12.13
CA TRP A 111 -10.68 4.50 10.94
C TRP A 111 -11.34 3.17 11.29
N PRO A 112 -12.46 2.79 10.65
CA PRO A 112 -13.13 1.52 10.95
C PRO A 112 -12.22 0.33 10.68
N SER A 113 -12.25 -0.66 11.55
CA SER A 113 -11.53 -1.92 11.35
C SER A 113 -12.07 -2.67 10.13
N ASN A 114 -11.21 -3.43 9.44
CA ASN A 114 -11.57 -4.23 8.27
C ASN A 114 -12.13 -3.44 7.06
N SER A 115 -11.71 -2.20 6.87
CA SER A 115 -12.23 -1.30 5.84
C SER A 115 -11.35 -1.22 4.59
N LEU A 116 -10.87 -2.34 4.08
CA LEU A 116 -10.01 -2.41 2.87
C LEU A 116 -10.63 -1.67 1.68
N ASN A 117 -11.95 -1.77 1.49
CA ASN A 117 -12.65 -1.08 0.41
C ASN A 117 -12.63 0.46 0.52
N LEU A 118 -12.39 0.97 1.73
CA LEU A 118 -12.31 2.41 2.02
C LEU A 118 -10.87 2.94 2.00
N ASN A 119 -9.88 2.13 1.60
CA ASN A 119 -8.52 2.61 1.41
C ASN A 119 -8.18 2.70 -0.09
N PRO A 120 -8.11 3.90 -0.70
CA PRO A 120 -7.89 4.06 -2.14
C PRO A 120 -6.48 3.63 -2.58
N ILE A 121 -5.50 3.57 -1.67
CA ILE A 121 -4.15 3.12 -1.99
C ILE A 121 -4.10 1.63 -2.37
N GLU A 122 -5.08 0.83 -1.94
CA GLU A 122 -5.19 -0.58 -2.35
C GLU A 122 -5.34 -0.75 -3.86
N ASN A 123 -6.01 0.19 -4.52
CA ASN A 123 -6.10 0.23 -5.98
C ASN A 123 -4.74 0.54 -6.62
N MET A 124 -3.94 1.40 -5.99
CA MET A 124 -2.56 1.66 -6.43
C MET A 124 -1.71 0.40 -6.32
N TRP A 125 -1.82 -0.32 -5.18
CA TRP A 125 -1.13 -1.61 -5.02
C TRP A 125 -1.53 -2.63 -6.07
N TYR A 126 -2.80 -2.70 -6.42
CA TYR A 126 -3.27 -3.58 -7.48
C TYR A 126 -2.61 -3.26 -8.83
N LEU A 127 -2.54 -1.98 -9.22
CA LEU A 127 -1.89 -1.54 -10.47
C LEU A 127 -0.41 -1.89 -10.47
N VAL A 128 0.33 -1.50 -9.43
CA VAL A 128 1.78 -1.76 -9.32
C VAL A 128 2.07 -3.26 -9.33
N LYS A 129 1.31 -4.05 -8.54
CA LYS A 129 1.50 -5.52 -8.48
C LYS A 129 1.31 -6.18 -9.84
N ASN A 130 0.28 -5.80 -10.57
CA ASN A 130 0.01 -6.35 -11.90
C ASN A 130 1.11 -5.99 -12.91
N ASN A 131 1.62 -4.77 -12.86
CA ASN A 131 2.66 -4.33 -13.79
C ASN A 131 4.02 -4.98 -13.44
N VAL A 132 4.40 -5.01 -12.18
CA VAL A 132 5.62 -5.69 -11.71
C VAL A 132 5.60 -7.18 -12.08
N GLU A 133 4.45 -7.86 -11.93
CA GLU A 133 4.31 -9.27 -12.28
C GLU A 133 4.58 -9.55 -13.77
N LYS A 134 4.14 -8.65 -14.66
CA LYS A 134 4.42 -8.76 -16.12
C LYS A 134 5.91 -8.68 -16.45
N ARG A 135 6.68 -7.98 -15.63
CA ARG A 135 8.14 -7.80 -15.82
C ARG A 135 8.96 -8.99 -15.33
N MET A 136 8.37 -9.91 -14.58
CA MET A 136 8.99 -11.16 -14.10
C MET A 136 10.35 -10.94 -13.41
N PRO A 137 10.41 -10.21 -12.27
CA PRO A 137 11.66 -9.96 -11.56
C PRO A 137 12.34 -11.26 -11.16
N LYS A 138 13.69 -11.33 -11.28
CA LYS A 138 14.49 -12.53 -11.02
C LYS A 138 14.90 -12.66 -9.55
N ASP A 139 15.05 -11.52 -8.88
CA ASP A 139 15.48 -11.43 -7.49
C ASP A 139 14.80 -10.24 -6.77
N THR A 140 15.05 -10.11 -5.48
CA THR A 140 14.48 -9.05 -4.65
C THR A 140 14.97 -7.65 -5.01
N THR A 141 16.16 -7.53 -5.59
CA THR A 141 16.72 -6.26 -6.04
C THR A 141 16.00 -5.76 -7.28
N GLU A 142 15.81 -6.63 -8.29
CA GLU A 142 14.98 -6.31 -9.45
C GLU A 142 13.54 -6.05 -9.05
N LEU A 143 13.00 -6.85 -8.11
CA LEU A 143 11.65 -6.65 -7.60
C LEU A 143 11.49 -5.24 -7.02
N SER A 144 12.37 -4.82 -6.12
CA SER A 144 12.33 -3.48 -5.51
C SER A 144 12.46 -2.37 -6.55
N ARG A 145 13.37 -2.54 -7.51
CA ARG A 145 13.54 -1.57 -8.60
C ARG A 145 12.27 -1.45 -9.44
N PHE A 146 11.69 -2.57 -9.86
CA PHE A 146 10.47 -2.56 -10.67
C PHE A 146 9.27 -1.98 -9.93
N MET A 147 9.18 -2.21 -8.61
CA MET A 147 8.14 -1.59 -7.78
C MET A 147 8.22 -0.06 -7.83
N VAL A 148 9.42 0.51 -7.70
CA VAL A 148 9.62 1.97 -7.77
C VAL A 148 9.33 2.48 -9.19
N GLU A 149 9.86 1.81 -10.23
CA GLU A 149 9.65 2.17 -11.63
C GLU A 149 8.18 2.11 -12.08
N GLU A 150 7.36 1.27 -11.46
CA GLU A 150 5.92 1.18 -11.73
C GLU A 150 5.08 2.13 -10.86
N TRP A 151 5.59 2.53 -9.70
CA TRP A 151 4.94 3.50 -8.83
C TRP A 151 5.09 4.94 -9.35
N GLU A 152 6.30 5.32 -9.75
CA GLU A 152 6.64 6.69 -10.14
C GLU A 152 5.79 7.23 -11.31
N PRO A 153 5.53 6.51 -12.41
CA PRO A 153 4.80 7.03 -13.56
C PRO A 153 3.29 7.13 -13.34
N ILE A 154 2.73 6.61 -12.24
CA ILE A 154 1.29 6.74 -11.97
C ILE A 154 0.96 8.23 -11.82
N SER A 155 0.11 8.74 -12.69
CA SER A 155 -0.24 10.16 -12.73
C SER A 155 -1.04 10.60 -11.52
N GLN A 156 -0.94 11.89 -11.18
CA GLN A 156 -1.74 12.48 -10.11
C GLN A 156 -3.25 12.45 -10.43
N GLU A 157 -3.62 12.45 -11.69
CA GLU A 157 -5.01 12.30 -12.13
C GLU A 157 -5.59 10.95 -11.69
N VAL A 158 -4.84 9.85 -11.85
CA VAL A 158 -5.26 8.53 -11.36
C VAL A 158 -5.44 8.53 -9.86
N VAL A 159 -4.51 9.15 -9.12
CA VAL A 159 -4.60 9.27 -7.65
C VAL A 159 -5.83 10.06 -7.25
N ASN A 160 -6.10 11.19 -7.89
CA ASN A 160 -7.24 12.04 -7.58
C ASN A 160 -8.56 11.32 -7.85
N ASN A 161 -8.71 10.64 -8.98
CA ASN A 161 -9.90 9.83 -9.30
C ASN A 161 -10.17 8.76 -8.24
N LEU A 162 -9.11 8.14 -7.69
CA LEU A 162 -9.23 7.16 -6.61
C LEU A 162 -9.70 7.81 -5.30
N ILE A 163 -9.15 8.97 -4.94
CA ILE A 163 -9.52 9.71 -3.73
C ILE A 163 -10.95 10.24 -3.84
N GLU A 164 -11.33 10.83 -4.98
CA GLU A 164 -12.69 11.33 -5.24
C GLU A 164 -13.73 10.20 -5.18
N SER A 165 -13.36 8.98 -5.56
CA SER A 165 -14.26 7.83 -5.46
C SER A 165 -14.65 7.48 -4.00
N MET A 166 -13.93 8.01 -3.00
CA MET A 166 -14.15 7.66 -1.59
C MET A 166 -15.53 8.06 -1.08
N SER A 167 -16.06 9.23 -1.48
CA SER A 167 -17.42 9.63 -1.10
C SER A 167 -18.44 8.57 -1.53
N ARG A 168 -18.39 8.17 -2.81
CA ARG A 168 -19.26 7.11 -3.34
C ARG A 168 -19.06 5.76 -2.65
N ARG A 169 -17.81 5.41 -2.30
CA ARG A 169 -17.52 4.14 -1.58
C ARG A 169 -18.15 4.15 -0.19
N CYS A 170 -18.03 5.27 0.54
CA CYS A 170 -18.66 5.42 1.84
C CYS A 170 -20.19 5.27 1.76
N ASP A 171 -20.83 5.92 0.77
CA ASP A 171 -22.27 5.77 0.54
C ASP A 171 -22.69 4.33 0.24
N LEU A 172 -21.89 3.60 -0.55
CA LEU A 172 -22.15 2.20 -0.87
C LEU A 172 -22.04 1.31 0.37
N VAL A 173 -20.99 1.51 1.20
CA VAL A 173 -20.82 0.77 2.46
C VAL A 173 -21.99 1.01 3.39
N LEU A 174 -22.43 2.26 3.54
CA LEU A 174 -23.60 2.60 4.37
C LEU A 174 -24.89 1.95 3.84
N LYS A 175 -25.11 1.97 2.53
CA LYS A 175 -26.28 1.32 1.90
C LYS A 175 -26.27 -0.21 2.06
N GLN A 176 -25.10 -0.82 2.16
CA GLN A 176 -24.93 -2.25 2.34
C GLN A 176 -24.72 -2.68 3.80
N ASN A 177 -25.01 -1.78 4.76
CA ASN A 177 -24.85 -2.04 6.20
C ASN A 177 -23.45 -2.58 6.59
N GLY A 178 -22.40 -2.08 5.94
CA GLY A 178 -21.01 -2.47 6.20
C GLY A 178 -20.52 -3.67 5.40
N ASP A 179 -21.33 -4.29 4.55
CA ASP A 179 -20.92 -5.40 3.71
C ASP A 179 -19.93 -4.98 2.61
N ARG A 180 -19.28 -5.99 2.01
CA ARG A 180 -18.29 -5.79 0.95
C ARG A 180 -18.91 -5.11 -0.27
N ILE A 181 -18.30 -4.03 -0.71
CA ILE A 181 -18.72 -3.30 -1.92
C ILE A 181 -17.91 -3.74 -3.15
N PHE A 182 -18.55 -3.63 -4.31
CA PHE A 182 -17.93 -3.77 -5.63
C PHE A 182 -18.01 -2.41 -6.32
N TYR A 183 -16.86 -1.84 -6.72
CA TYR A 183 -16.77 -0.51 -7.32
C TYR A 183 -15.69 -0.48 -8.41
#